data_43c67f3fc6184659286871a190fdde3b
#
_entry.id   43c67f3fc6184659286871a190fdde3b
#
_cell.length_a   1.000
_cell.length_b   1.000
_cell.length_c   1.000
_cell.angle_alpha   90.00
_cell.angle_beta   90.00
_cell.angle_gamma   90.00
#
_symmetry.space_group_name_H-M   'P 1'
#
loop_
_entity.id
_entity.type
_entity.pdbx_description
1 polymer ?
#
loop_
_entity_poly.entity_id
_entity_poly.type
_entity_poly.pdbx_seq_one_letter_code
_entity_poly.pdbx_strand_id
1 'polypeptide(L)'
;MTNHDAHVLRENTGTSGLAETARLAAETLAYWDIPHLIVGGLAVQEHGYPRVTLGVDIVVPDILDALEHLTADITGPFVRLPGIENRVKDSRNGVLIDLLPAGRVLKRGCQVPFPEPKVVSETPRIVSLEDLISLKLDSWANTPMKRLKDKSDVIELMKSKSLPRDLAVCPAVQQLYQETWDALQAET
;
A
#
# COMPACT_ATOMS: atom_id res chain seq x y z
N MET A 1 -14.97 -20.83 17.55
CA MET A 1 -14.16 -19.66 17.89
C MET A 1 -15.11 -18.50 18.18
N THR A 2 -15.11 -18.02 19.38
CA THR A 2 -16.03 -16.96 19.82
C THR A 2 -15.55 -15.59 19.30
N ASN A 3 -16.46 -14.65 19.09
CA ASN A 3 -16.17 -13.28 18.64
C ASN A 3 -15.10 -12.55 19.46
N HIS A 4 -14.84 -13.03 20.68
CA HIS A 4 -13.86 -12.48 21.61
C HIS A 4 -12.42 -12.77 21.15
N ASP A 5 -12.16 -13.99 20.64
CA ASP A 5 -10.82 -14.38 20.17
C ASP A 5 -10.40 -13.62 18.89
N ALA A 6 -11.37 -13.30 18.02
CA ALA A 6 -11.11 -12.50 16.82
C ALA A 6 -10.78 -11.03 17.15
N HIS A 7 -11.38 -10.46 18.21
CA HIS A 7 -11.11 -9.09 18.66
C HIS A 7 -9.72 -8.99 19.32
N VAL A 8 -9.35 -9.94 20.16
CA VAL A 8 -8.03 -10.03 20.79
C VAL A 8 -6.91 -10.19 19.76
N LEU A 9 -7.13 -11.01 18.72
CA LEU A 9 -6.16 -11.19 17.62
C LEU A 9 -5.94 -9.90 16.80
N ARG A 10 -7.00 -9.10 16.57
CA ARG A 10 -6.89 -7.81 15.88
C ARG A 10 -6.13 -6.76 16.70
N GLU A 11 -6.37 -6.68 17.98
CA GLU A 11 -5.67 -5.77 18.89
C GLU A 11 -4.18 -6.14 19.01
N ASN A 12 -3.86 -7.43 19.10
CA ASN A 12 -2.49 -7.92 19.20
C ASN A 12 -1.70 -7.86 17.87
N THR A 13 -2.37 -7.75 16.71
CA THR A 13 -1.69 -7.67 15.40
C THR A 13 -1.30 -6.25 15.01
N GLY A 14 -1.53 -5.24 15.84
CA GLY A 14 -1.16 -3.85 15.56
C GLY A 14 -1.97 -3.16 14.46
N THR A 15 -3.09 -3.77 14.03
CA THR A 15 -3.92 -3.24 12.92
C THR A 15 -4.54 -1.88 13.28
N SER A 16 -4.88 -1.66 14.55
CA SER A 16 -5.38 -0.36 15.03
C SER A 16 -4.32 0.74 14.89
N GLY A 17 -3.07 0.45 15.23
CA GLY A 17 -1.96 1.39 15.12
C GLY A 17 -1.65 1.79 13.66
N LEU A 18 -1.75 0.85 12.72
CA LEU A 18 -1.55 1.14 11.29
C LEU A 18 -2.62 2.07 10.72
N ALA A 19 -3.88 1.80 11.01
CA ALA A 19 -4.99 2.63 10.54
C ALA A 19 -4.93 4.04 11.15
N GLU A 20 -4.59 4.15 12.42
CA GLU A 20 -4.42 5.44 13.09
C GLU A 20 -3.24 6.22 12.53
N THR A 21 -2.08 5.57 12.30
CA THR A 21 -0.92 6.19 11.68
C THR A 21 -1.23 6.68 10.27
N ALA A 22 -1.93 5.86 9.46
CA ALA A 22 -2.36 6.24 8.11
C ALA A 22 -3.31 7.46 8.13
N ARG A 23 -4.27 7.50 9.07
CA ARG A 23 -5.19 8.61 9.21
C ARG A 23 -4.45 9.91 9.57
N LEU A 24 -3.58 9.88 10.56
CA LEU A 24 -2.82 11.07 10.96
C LEU A 24 -1.85 11.54 9.86
N ALA A 25 -1.25 10.63 9.13
CA ALA A 25 -0.43 11.00 7.98
C ALA A 25 -1.27 11.69 6.90
N ALA A 26 -2.46 11.17 6.61
CA ALA A 26 -3.39 11.79 5.66
C ALA A 26 -3.83 13.19 6.11
N GLU A 27 -4.21 13.36 7.37
CA GLU A 27 -4.57 14.66 7.95
C GLU A 27 -3.42 15.66 7.87
N THR A 28 -2.20 15.23 8.21
CA THR A 28 -1.01 16.09 8.14
C THR A 28 -0.70 16.50 6.70
N LEU A 29 -0.72 15.56 5.75
CA LEU A 29 -0.48 15.86 4.33
C LEU A 29 -1.57 16.78 3.76
N ALA A 30 -2.84 16.56 4.12
CA ALA A 30 -3.94 17.41 3.70
C ALA A 30 -3.85 18.85 4.24
N TYR A 31 -3.39 19.02 5.47
CA TYR A 31 -3.14 20.34 6.05
C TYR A 31 -2.16 21.20 5.22
N TRP A 32 -1.23 20.54 4.53
CA TRP A 32 -0.24 21.17 3.66
C TRP A 32 -0.59 21.05 2.16
N ASP A 33 -1.85 20.78 1.82
CA ASP A 33 -2.34 20.62 0.45
C ASP A 33 -1.58 19.55 -0.38
N ILE A 34 -1.01 18.54 0.27
CA ILE A 34 -0.28 17.46 -0.39
C ILE A 34 -1.23 16.30 -0.71
N PRO A 35 -1.53 16.03 -2.00
CA PRO A 35 -2.34 14.89 -2.38
C PRO A 35 -1.57 13.58 -2.16
N HIS A 36 -2.27 12.51 -1.78
CA HIS A 36 -1.65 11.24 -1.44
C HIS A 36 -2.54 10.03 -1.75
N LEU A 37 -1.91 8.86 -1.92
CA LEU A 37 -2.58 7.56 -2.06
C LEU A 37 -1.88 6.51 -1.20
N ILE A 38 -2.64 5.72 -0.47
CA ILE A 38 -2.15 4.54 0.23
C ILE A 38 -2.11 3.35 -0.73
N VAL A 39 -0.98 2.68 -0.75
CA VAL A 39 -0.72 1.48 -1.56
C VAL A 39 -0.28 0.31 -0.67
N GLY A 40 0.30 -0.72 -1.24
CA GLY A 40 0.96 -1.80 -0.50
C GLY A 40 0.03 -2.66 0.35
N GLY A 41 0.48 -3.02 1.54
CA GLY A 41 -0.21 -4.00 2.38
C GLY A 41 -1.50 -3.52 3.00
N LEU A 42 -1.57 -2.25 3.38
CA LEU A 42 -2.79 -1.66 3.94
C LEU A 42 -3.87 -1.55 2.87
N ALA A 43 -3.50 -1.18 1.64
CA ALA A 43 -4.45 -1.16 0.53
C ALA A 43 -5.03 -2.55 0.22
N VAL A 44 -4.23 -3.63 0.35
CA VAL A 44 -4.75 -5.01 0.21
C VAL A 44 -5.81 -5.32 1.26
N GLN A 45 -5.61 -4.91 2.52
CA GLN A 45 -6.60 -5.09 3.58
C GLN A 45 -7.89 -4.33 3.29
N GLU A 46 -7.79 -3.07 2.88
CA GLU A 46 -8.92 -2.22 2.55
C GLU A 46 -9.72 -2.77 1.34
N HIS A 47 -9.03 -3.39 0.38
CA HIS A 47 -9.69 -4.12 -0.72
C HIS A 47 -10.24 -5.49 -0.32
N GLY A 48 -10.19 -5.88 0.96
CA GLY A 48 -10.94 -7.01 1.51
C GLY A 48 -10.18 -8.32 1.64
N TYR A 49 -8.85 -8.33 1.48
CA TYR A 49 -8.02 -9.47 1.86
C TYR A 49 -7.29 -9.21 3.18
N PRO A 50 -7.76 -9.75 4.31
CA PRO A 50 -7.14 -9.55 5.61
C PRO A 50 -5.79 -10.25 5.68
N ARG A 51 -4.73 -9.48 5.88
CA ARG A 51 -3.37 -9.98 6.07
C ARG A 51 -2.55 -9.09 7.00
N VAL A 52 -1.49 -9.62 7.56
CA VAL A 52 -0.57 -8.82 8.39
C VAL A 52 0.27 -7.92 7.49
N THR A 53 0.34 -6.62 7.85
CA THR A 53 1.29 -5.64 7.31
C THR A 53 1.94 -4.89 8.46
N LEU A 54 3.18 -4.42 8.28
CA LEU A 54 3.99 -3.81 9.34
C LEU A 54 4.19 -2.30 9.17
N GLY A 55 3.76 -1.75 8.03
CA GLY A 55 3.95 -0.34 7.71
C GLY A 55 2.89 0.17 6.75
N VAL A 56 2.93 1.46 6.52
CA VAL A 56 2.06 2.20 5.61
C VAL A 56 2.89 2.68 4.43
N ASP A 57 2.49 2.34 3.22
CA ASP A 57 3.10 2.80 1.98
C ASP A 57 2.25 3.94 1.40
N ILE A 58 2.82 5.15 1.26
CA ILE A 58 2.09 6.34 0.78
C ILE A 58 2.76 6.90 -0.47
N VAL A 59 2.02 6.98 -1.55
CA VAL A 59 2.44 7.65 -2.78
C VAL A 59 2.16 9.15 -2.66
N VAL A 60 3.17 9.98 -2.95
CA VAL A 60 3.12 11.45 -2.91
C VAL A 60 3.78 12.02 -4.16
N PRO A 61 3.42 13.26 -4.58
CA PRO A 61 4.08 13.91 -5.73
C PRO A 61 5.56 14.18 -5.50
N ASP A 62 5.93 14.65 -4.32
CA ASP A 62 7.31 14.93 -3.91
C ASP A 62 7.59 14.34 -2.53
N ILE A 63 8.59 13.44 -2.46
CA ILE A 63 8.97 12.76 -1.22
C ILE A 63 9.58 13.73 -0.22
N LEU A 64 10.44 14.65 -0.68
CA LEU A 64 11.15 15.54 0.23
C LEU A 64 10.21 16.56 0.87
N ASP A 65 9.30 17.10 0.07
CA ASP A 65 8.25 17.99 0.53
C ASP A 65 7.33 17.30 1.55
N ALA A 66 6.83 16.11 1.23
CA ALA A 66 5.99 15.32 2.14
C ALA A 66 6.74 14.95 3.44
N LEU A 67 8.03 14.59 3.33
CA LEU A 67 8.87 14.26 4.48
C LEU A 67 9.07 15.47 5.40
N GLU A 68 9.31 16.64 4.81
CA GLU A 68 9.49 17.89 5.57
C GLU A 68 8.23 18.23 6.35
N HIS A 69 7.06 18.20 5.69
CA HIS A 69 5.80 18.57 6.31
C HIS A 69 5.29 17.53 7.32
N LEU A 70 5.48 16.24 7.09
CA LEU A 70 5.15 15.20 8.09
C LEU A 70 5.97 15.35 9.37
N THR A 71 7.18 15.89 9.28
CA THR A 71 8.10 16.02 10.43
C THR A 71 8.33 17.46 10.88
N ALA A 72 7.54 18.41 10.40
CA ALA A 72 7.66 19.84 10.72
C ALA A 72 7.39 20.13 12.20
N ASP A 73 6.44 19.44 12.81
CA ASP A 73 6.15 19.57 14.24
C ASP A 73 7.07 18.65 15.05
N ILE A 74 8.02 19.26 15.78
CA ILE A 74 8.99 18.56 16.63
C ILE A 74 8.29 17.78 17.77
N THR A 75 7.09 18.21 18.17
CA THR A 75 6.27 17.55 19.17
C THR A 75 5.27 16.57 18.57
N GLY A 76 5.20 16.54 17.25
CA GLY A 76 4.30 15.68 16.48
C GLY A 76 4.69 14.20 16.52
N PRO A 77 3.81 13.33 16.00
CA PRO A 77 4.01 11.89 16.08
C PRO A 77 5.08 11.36 15.14
N PHE A 78 5.43 12.09 14.06
CA PHE A 78 6.30 11.58 13.01
C PHE A 78 7.75 12.04 13.16
N VAL A 79 8.68 11.09 13.13
CA VAL A 79 10.11 11.37 13.25
C VAL A 79 10.86 10.77 12.06
N ARG A 80 11.88 11.50 11.58
CA ARG A 80 12.78 11.03 10.53
C ARG A 80 13.66 9.89 11.05
N LEU A 81 13.98 8.95 10.17
CA LEU A 81 14.95 7.89 10.46
C LEU A 81 16.31 8.30 9.90
N PRO A 82 17.38 8.33 10.71
CA PRO A 82 18.72 8.68 10.24
C PRO A 82 19.16 7.78 9.08
N GLY A 83 19.64 8.41 7.99
CA GLY A 83 20.15 7.70 6.81
C GLY A 83 19.10 7.10 5.89
N ILE A 84 17.80 7.37 6.11
CA ILE A 84 16.71 6.91 5.25
C ILE A 84 15.90 8.13 4.79
N GLU A 85 15.96 8.44 3.50
CA GLU A 85 15.43 9.70 2.94
C GLU A 85 13.94 9.67 2.58
N ASN A 86 13.32 8.50 2.59
CA ASN A 86 11.92 8.33 2.17
C ASN A 86 11.06 7.63 3.22
N ARG A 87 11.48 7.66 4.50
CA ARG A 87 10.76 6.96 5.56
C ARG A 87 10.65 7.78 6.83
N VAL A 88 9.51 7.73 7.44
CA VAL A 88 9.26 8.26 8.78
C VAL A 88 8.73 7.18 9.71
N LYS A 89 8.86 7.40 11.00
CA LYS A 89 8.34 6.52 12.05
C LYS A 89 7.31 7.26 12.87
N ASP A 90 6.19 6.63 13.13
CA ASP A 90 5.25 7.07 14.17
C ASP A 90 5.85 6.71 15.54
N SER A 91 6.24 7.73 16.30
CA SER A 91 6.89 7.56 17.61
C SER A 91 5.98 6.97 18.68
N ARG A 92 4.66 7.02 18.49
CA ARG A 92 3.66 6.53 19.46
C ARG A 92 3.53 5.01 19.48
N ASN A 93 3.67 4.39 18.30
CA ASN A 93 3.42 2.96 18.11
C ASN A 93 4.51 2.22 17.32
N GLY A 94 5.50 2.95 16.79
CA GLY A 94 6.61 2.37 16.04
C GLY A 94 6.32 2.04 14.58
N VAL A 95 5.12 2.32 14.07
CA VAL A 95 4.74 2.07 12.67
C VAL A 95 5.62 2.91 11.73
N LEU A 96 6.08 2.27 10.66
CA LEU A 96 6.87 2.91 9.62
C LEU A 96 5.97 3.37 8.47
N ILE A 97 6.24 4.56 7.95
CA ILE A 97 5.62 5.07 6.73
C ILE A 97 6.70 5.15 5.67
N ASP A 98 6.52 4.45 4.57
CA ASP A 98 7.34 4.55 3.37
C ASP A 98 6.70 5.52 2.37
N LEU A 99 7.42 6.60 2.03
CA LEU A 99 6.99 7.56 1.01
C LEU A 99 7.50 7.11 -0.35
N LEU A 100 6.60 7.07 -1.33
CA LEU A 100 6.83 6.55 -2.68
C LEU A 100 6.55 7.65 -3.72
N PRO A 101 7.40 7.79 -4.75
CA PRO A 101 7.26 8.87 -5.72
C PRO A 101 6.18 8.57 -6.76
N ALA A 102 5.17 9.44 -6.89
CA ALA A 102 4.18 9.37 -7.94
C ALA A 102 4.82 9.41 -9.34
N GLY A 103 4.21 8.76 -10.31
CA GLY A 103 4.68 8.72 -11.70
C GLY A 103 5.99 7.97 -11.94
N ARG A 104 6.61 7.39 -10.90
CA ARG A 104 7.87 6.63 -11.02
C ARG A 104 7.64 5.15 -10.72
N VAL A 105 8.48 4.31 -11.31
CA VAL A 105 8.50 2.87 -11.02
C VAL A 105 9.20 2.59 -9.69
N LEU A 106 8.80 1.50 -9.03
CA LEU A 106 9.34 1.12 -7.72
C LEU A 106 10.88 0.96 -7.74
N LYS A 107 11.40 0.32 -8.78
CA LYS A 107 12.84 0.03 -8.93
C LYS A 107 13.17 -0.31 -10.38
N ARG A 108 14.46 -0.37 -10.69
CA ARG A 108 14.94 -0.79 -12.01
C ARG A 108 14.36 -2.16 -12.40
N GLY A 109 13.82 -2.25 -13.60
CA GLY A 109 13.18 -3.44 -14.16
C GLY A 109 11.66 -3.47 -14.01
N CYS A 110 11.07 -2.69 -13.08
CA CYS A 110 9.64 -2.46 -13.03
C CYS A 110 9.18 -1.58 -14.20
N GLN A 111 7.92 -1.78 -14.64
CA GLN A 111 7.31 -1.07 -15.77
C GLN A 111 6.06 -0.29 -15.38
N VAL A 112 5.44 -0.63 -14.24
CA VAL A 112 4.24 0.04 -13.75
C VAL A 112 4.63 1.18 -12.81
N PRO A 113 4.36 2.46 -13.20
CA PRO A 113 4.60 3.59 -12.31
C PRO A 113 3.56 3.65 -11.21
N PHE A 114 3.92 4.24 -10.07
CA PHE A 114 2.94 4.60 -9.05
C PHE A 114 1.94 5.62 -9.60
N PRO A 115 0.63 5.45 -9.33
CA PRO A 115 -0.38 6.37 -9.80
C PRO A 115 -0.19 7.78 -9.22
N GLU A 116 -0.61 8.79 -9.98
CA GLU A 116 -0.57 10.19 -9.54
C GLU A 116 -1.74 10.48 -8.58
N PRO A 117 -1.49 10.86 -7.32
CA PRO A 117 -2.53 11.31 -6.43
C PRO A 117 -3.08 12.66 -6.91
N LYS A 118 -4.41 12.78 -7.02
CA LYS A 118 -5.06 13.98 -7.57
C LYS A 118 -5.90 14.73 -6.54
N VAL A 119 -6.13 14.14 -5.39
CA VAL A 119 -7.07 14.67 -4.40
C VAL A 119 -6.37 14.84 -3.07
N VAL A 120 -6.44 16.03 -2.52
CA VAL A 120 -6.10 16.30 -1.13
C VAL A 120 -7.26 15.85 -0.26
N SER A 121 -6.99 15.08 0.78
CA SER A 121 -8.03 14.53 1.66
C SER A 121 -7.48 14.24 3.06
N GLU A 122 -8.19 14.68 4.09
CA GLU A 122 -7.91 14.31 5.48
C GLU A 122 -8.17 12.83 5.77
N THR A 123 -9.04 12.20 4.96
CA THR A 123 -9.28 10.76 5.03
C THR A 123 -8.29 10.03 4.13
N PRO A 124 -7.64 8.95 4.60
CA PRO A 124 -6.74 8.16 3.79
C PRO A 124 -7.39 7.71 2.47
N ARG A 125 -6.76 8.05 1.35
CA ARG A 125 -7.20 7.64 0.02
C ARG A 125 -6.48 6.35 -0.35
N ILE A 126 -7.24 5.34 -0.72
CA ILE A 126 -6.70 4.03 -1.10
C ILE A 126 -6.59 3.97 -2.63
N VAL A 127 -5.49 3.44 -3.13
CA VAL A 127 -5.28 3.19 -4.56
C VAL A 127 -6.38 2.29 -5.14
N SER A 128 -6.70 2.46 -6.43
CA SER A 128 -7.67 1.57 -7.10
C SER A 128 -7.23 0.11 -7.04
N LEU A 129 -8.17 -0.81 -7.14
CA LEU A 129 -7.88 -2.25 -7.14
C LEU A 129 -7.02 -2.64 -8.35
N GLU A 130 -7.32 -2.06 -9.52
CA GLU A 130 -6.61 -2.29 -10.77
C GLU A 130 -5.15 -1.83 -10.69
N ASP A 131 -4.91 -0.63 -10.14
CA ASP A 131 -3.55 -0.11 -9.94
C ASP A 131 -2.80 -0.92 -8.87
N LEU A 132 -3.45 -1.32 -7.78
CA LEU A 132 -2.84 -2.15 -6.74
C LEU A 132 -2.38 -3.50 -7.30
N ILE A 133 -3.26 -4.18 -8.06
CA ILE A 133 -2.93 -5.45 -8.72
C ILE A 133 -1.79 -5.26 -9.71
N SER A 134 -1.81 -4.18 -10.50
CA SER A 134 -0.77 -3.87 -11.47
C SER A 134 0.60 -3.71 -10.81
N LEU A 135 0.68 -2.91 -9.74
CA LEU A 135 1.91 -2.69 -8.97
C LEU A 135 2.45 -3.99 -8.35
N LYS A 136 1.56 -4.84 -7.84
CA LYS A 136 1.95 -6.10 -7.21
C LYS A 136 2.45 -7.13 -8.21
N LEU A 137 1.78 -7.28 -9.34
CA LEU A 137 2.22 -8.16 -10.42
C LEU A 137 3.58 -7.74 -10.98
N ASP A 138 3.77 -6.44 -11.22
CA ASP A 138 5.04 -5.90 -11.70
C ASP A 138 6.18 -6.11 -10.68
N SER A 139 5.92 -5.85 -9.41
CA SER A 139 6.87 -6.11 -8.32
C SER A 139 7.28 -7.58 -8.25
N TRP A 140 6.29 -8.50 -8.36
CA TRP A 140 6.57 -9.94 -8.37
C TRP A 140 7.32 -10.37 -9.63
N ALA A 141 6.88 -9.96 -10.81
CA ALA A 141 7.52 -10.31 -12.09
C ALA A 141 9.01 -9.92 -12.11
N ASN A 142 9.32 -8.74 -11.57
CA ASN A 142 10.70 -8.24 -11.53
C ASN A 142 11.62 -9.01 -10.55
N THR A 143 11.09 -9.56 -9.45
CA THR A 143 11.88 -10.34 -8.46
C THR A 143 11.07 -11.48 -7.86
N PRO A 144 10.71 -12.53 -8.63
CA PRO A 144 9.71 -13.53 -8.25
C PRO A 144 9.99 -14.20 -6.89
N MET A 145 11.22 -14.62 -6.67
CA MET A 145 11.58 -15.36 -5.44
C MET A 145 11.54 -14.50 -4.17
N LYS A 146 11.71 -13.17 -4.31
CA LYS A 146 11.68 -12.23 -3.18
C LYS A 146 10.30 -11.63 -2.93
N ARG A 147 9.39 -11.75 -3.90
CA ARG A 147 8.09 -11.09 -3.93
C ARG A 147 6.90 -12.05 -4.05
N LEU A 148 7.07 -13.29 -3.58
CA LEU A 148 5.98 -14.28 -3.54
C LEU A 148 4.72 -13.77 -2.84
N LYS A 149 4.89 -12.92 -1.83
CA LYS A 149 3.79 -12.28 -1.12
C LYS A 149 2.95 -11.39 -2.04
N ASP A 150 3.58 -10.68 -2.97
CA ASP A 150 2.86 -9.82 -3.91
C ASP A 150 1.98 -10.65 -4.86
N LYS A 151 2.48 -11.80 -5.34
CA LYS A 151 1.67 -12.74 -6.12
C LYS A 151 0.52 -13.32 -5.29
N SER A 152 0.78 -13.73 -4.06
CA SER A 152 -0.25 -14.25 -3.15
C SER A 152 -1.34 -13.22 -2.89
N ASP A 153 -0.98 -11.95 -2.65
CA ASP A 153 -1.94 -10.87 -2.46
C ASP A 153 -2.89 -10.74 -3.67
N VAL A 154 -2.36 -10.84 -4.90
CA VAL A 154 -3.17 -10.77 -6.14
C VAL A 154 -4.12 -11.96 -6.23
N ILE A 155 -3.65 -13.20 -6.01
CA ILE A 155 -4.47 -14.40 -6.06
C ILE A 155 -5.61 -14.33 -5.03
N GLU A 156 -5.33 -13.89 -3.82
CA GLU A 156 -6.33 -13.78 -2.77
C GLU A 156 -7.35 -12.65 -3.05
N LEU A 157 -6.93 -11.55 -3.65
CA LEU A 157 -7.85 -10.51 -4.14
C LEU A 157 -8.71 -11.03 -5.30
N MET A 158 -8.15 -11.79 -6.24
CA MET A 158 -8.93 -12.43 -7.32
C MET A 158 -10.05 -13.31 -6.76
N LYS A 159 -9.74 -14.15 -5.75
CA LYS A 159 -10.70 -15.05 -5.09
C LYS A 159 -11.76 -14.26 -4.30
N SER A 160 -11.32 -13.37 -3.40
CA SER A 160 -12.21 -12.67 -2.47
C SER A 160 -13.17 -11.72 -3.16
N LYS A 161 -12.79 -11.18 -4.32
CA LYS A 161 -13.59 -10.24 -5.12
C LYS A 161 -14.23 -10.86 -6.36
N SER A 162 -13.95 -12.15 -6.65
CA SER A 162 -14.41 -12.81 -7.89
C SER A 162 -14.04 -11.98 -9.13
N LEU A 163 -12.78 -11.55 -9.23
CA LEU A 163 -12.35 -10.64 -10.27
C LEU A 163 -12.43 -11.29 -11.66
N PRO A 164 -12.84 -10.53 -12.69
CA PRO A 164 -12.96 -11.05 -14.05
C PRO A 164 -11.58 -11.19 -14.72
N ARG A 165 -11.49 -12.07 -15.73
CA ARG A 165 -10.28 -12.29 -16.51
C ARG A 165 -9.80 -11.05 -17.29
N ASP A 166 -10.72 -10.17 -17.64
CA ASP A 166 -10.50 -8.96 -18.41
C ASP A 166 -10.42 -7.68 -17.55
N LEU A 167 -10.11 -7.82 -16.26
CA LEU A 167 -9.86 -6.67 -15.40
C LEU A 167 -8.85 -5.71 -16.06
N ALA A 168 -9.18 -4.43 -16.10
CA ALA A 168 -8.37 -3.40 -16.76
C ALA A 168 -7.13 -3.01 -15.94
N VAL A 169 -6.17 -3.92 -15.79
CA VAL A 169 -4.86 -3.64 -15.19
C VAL A 169 -3.94 -2.91 -16.18
N CYS A 170 -2.80 -2.42 -15.71
CA CYS A 170 -1.80 -1.79 -16.57
C CYS A 170 -1.40 -2.72 -17.73
N PRO A 171 -1.32 -2.23 -19.00
CA PRO A 171 -0.97 -3.05 -20.16
C PRO A 171 0.34 -3.85 -20.00
N ALA A 172 1.30 -3.30 -19.27
CA ALA A 172 2.59 -3.96 -19.02
C ALA A 172 2.45 -5.31 -18.26
N VAL A 173 1.37 -5.51 -17.51
CA VAL A 173 1.13 -6.72 -16.72
C VAL A 173 -0.17 -7.44 -17.08
N GLN A 174 -0.88 -6.98 -18.13
CA GLN A 174 -2.17 -7.54 -18.54
C GLN A 174 -2.08 -9.04 -18.86
N GLN A 175 -1.08 -9.44 -19.63
CA GLN A 175 -0.87 -10.85 -19.94
C GLN A 175 -0.60 -11.68 -18.69
N LEU A 176 0.27 -11.19 -17.81
CA LEU A 176 0.61 -11.87 -16.56
C LEU A 176 -0.62 -12.02 -15.63
N TYR A 177 -1.48 -11.00 -15.61
CA TYR A 177 -2.76 -11.07 -14.90
C TYR A 177 -3.64 -12.20 -15.44
N GLN A 178 -3.81 -12.27 -16.76
CA GLN A 178 -4.63 -13.30 -17.43
C GLN A 178 -4.08 -14.71 -17.22
N GLU A 179 -2.77 -14.90 -17.33
CA GLU A 179 -2.10 -16.18 -17.05
C GLU A 179 -2.31 -16.61 -15.58
N THR A 180 -2.22 -15.67 -14.65
CA THR A 180 -2.47 -15.94 -13.22
C THR A 180 -3.93 -16.30 -12.97
N TRP A 181 -4.87 -15.62 -13.62
CA TRP A 181 -6.29 -15.91 -13.56
C TRP A 181 -6.63 -17.29 -14.13
N ASP A 182 -6.11 -17.60 -15.33
CA ASP A 182 -6.33 -18.89 -16.02
C ASP A 182 -5.79 -20.05 -15.17
N ALA A 183 -4.59 -19.90 -14.58
CA ALA A 183 -4.02 -20.89 -13.68
C ALA A 183 -4.88 -21.10 -12.42
N LEU A 184 -5.42 -20.02 -11.83
CA LEU A 184 -6.30 -20.10 -10.67
C LEU A 184 -7.59 -20.87 -10.98
N GLN A 185 -8.19 -20.65 -12.16
CA GLN A 185 -9.42 -21.37 -12.56
C GLN A 185 -9.16 -22.86 -12.83
N ALA A 186 -7.97 -23.20 -13.30
CA ALA A 186 -7.62 -24.61 -13.57
C ALA A 186 -7.40 -25.44 -12.30
N GLU A 187 -7.17 -24.80 -11.14
CA GLU A 187 -6.98 -25.46 -9.84
C GLU A 187 -8.29 -25.55 -9.01
N THR A 188 -9.38 -24.93 -9.49
CA THR A 188 -10.68 -24.86 -8.79
C THR A 188 -11.66 -25.83 -9.41
#